data_85962ca920144c43dba39eba4fa357dc
#
_entry.id   85962ca920144c43dba39eba4fa357dc
#
_cell.length_a   1.000
_cell.length_b   1.000
_cell.length_c   1.000
_cell.angle_alpha   90.00
_cell.angle_beta   90.00
_cell.angle_gamma   90.00
#
_symmetry.space_group_name_H-M   'P 1'
#
loop_
_entity.id
_entity.type
_entity.pdbx_description
1 polymer ?
#
loop_
_entity_poly.entity_id
_entity_poly.type
_entity_poly.pdbx_seq_one_letter_code
_entity_poly.pdbx_strand_id
1 'polypeptide(L)'
;MTTLKSQGENPLDTAQAFVPGHITGIFRIHDEHEDPLRCGSIGAGFCVDIGTSTTVRLVDNVKLEVSVAYNGRPIKAPVTTTVIQRLLQLHGRVCKVEVDHESMLPIGVGFGASGAGALGTAIALSSLVDSDSLAAAQHAHYAEVVNRTGLGDVIAQTTGGVEIRTKPGAPGIGEAVKIPVEESLDIVLAGAPGLDTKSVLTNKEHRGHIIKVADELMEELVTNPTFESIIHYSKQFAHSIGLMTPKVQSALDELEAVGLNDSSMVMLGDSIFCICRNDESGQAIGILSNIWDPNQVQLTGISEDGGRLVL
;
A
#
# COMPACT_ATOMS: atom_id res chain seq x y z
N MET A 1 -25.76 -40.64 -26.21
CA MET A 1 -25.53 -39.93 -24.94
C MET A 1 -24.03 -39.78 -24.76
N THR A 2 -23.51 -38.62 -25.12
CA THR A 2 -22.09 -38.32 -25.04
C THR A 2 -21.88 -37.53 -23.79
N THR A 3 -21.28 -38.14 -22.78
CA THR A 3 -20.89 -37.52 -21.52
C THR A 3 -19.86 -36.43 -21.76
N LEU A 4 -20.23 -35.18 -21.54
CA LEU A 4 -19.30 -34.05 -21.43
C LEU A 4 -18.40 -34.33 -20.22
N LYS A 5 -17.15 -34.65 -20.48
CA LYS A 5 -16.10 -34.60 -19.44
C LYS A 5 -15.94 -33.14 -19.02
N SER A 6 -16.15 -32.87 -17.75
CA SER A 6 -15.67 -31.62 -17.11
C SER A 6 -14.17 -31.53 -17.36
N GLN A 7 -13.73 -30.53 -18.11
CA GLN A 7 -12.30 -30.22 -18.22
C GLN A 7 -11.88 -29.76 -16.82
N GLY A 8 -11.09 -30.57 -16.14
CA GLY A 8 -10.44 -30.18 -14.90
C GLY A 8 -9.52 -29.00 -15.18
N GLU A 9 -9.65 -27.98 -14.35
CA GLU A 9 -8.74 -26.82 -14.33
C GLU A 9 -7.29 -27.33 -14.24
N ASN A 10 -6.47 -26.87 -15.16
CA ASN A 10 -5.06 -27.25 -15.19
C ASN A 10 -4.35 -26.44 -14.09
N PRO A 11 -3.70 -27.06 -13.08
CA PRO A 11 -3.09 -26.34 -11.96
C PRO A 11 -1.97 -25.36 -12.34
N LEU A 12 -1.52 -25.38 -13.60
CA LEU A 12 -0.52 -24.46 -14.14
C LEU A 12 -1.05 -23.04 -14.47
N ASP A 13 -2.36 -22.83 -14.37
CA ASP A 13 -2.99 -21.56 -14.77
C ASP A 13 -3.44 -20.71 -13.57
N THR A 14 -2.98 -21.03 -12.36
CA THR A 14 -3.32 -20.29 -11.14
C THR A 14 -2.07 -20.01 -10.31
N ALA A 15 -1.94 -18.78 -9.83
CA ALA A 15 -0.89 -18.38 -8.91
C ALA A 15 -1.46 -17.45 -7.83
N GLN A 16 -0.82 -17.45 -6.66
CA GLN A 16 -1.19 -16.59 -5.55
C GLN A 16 0.02 -15.83 -5.02
N ALA A 17 -0.17 -14.57 -4.72
CA ALA A 17 0.80 -13.71 -4.08
C ALA A 17 0.20 -13.03 -2.85
N PHE A 18 1.03 -12.77 -1.85
CA PHE A 18 0.69 -11.94 -0.70
C PHE A 18 1.50 -10.64 -0.74
N VAL A 19 0.84 -9.53 -0.44
CA VAL A 19 1.46 -8.22 -0.31
C VAL A 19 0.99 -7.56 0.99
N PRO A 20 1.93 -7.12 1.86
CA PRO A 20 1.60 -6.45 3.10
C PRO A 20 0.92 -5.10 2.85
N GLY A 21 0.17 -4.61 3.84
CA GLY A 21 -0.26 -3.21 3.88
C GLY A 21 0.93 -2.29 4.04
N HIS A 22 0.76 -1.02 3.68
CA HIS A 22 1.79 -0.01 3.86
C HIS A 22 1.20 1.26 4.47
N ILE A 23 1.85 1.78 5.49
CA ILE A 23 1.49 3.01 6.20
C ILE A 23 2.52 4.07 5.86
N THR A 24 2.10 5.10 5.14
CA THR A 24 2.95 6.26 4.85
C THR A 24 2.86 7.27 5.98
N GLY A 25 3.98 7.59 6.60
CA GLY A 25 4.10 8.64 7.62
C GLY A 25 4.46 10.01 7.06
N ILE A 26 5.33 10.03 6.06
CA ILE A 26 5.78 11.25 5.37
C ILE A 26 5.99 10.96 3.88
N PHE A 27 5.64 11.91 3.02
CA PHE A 27 5.86 11.78 1.58
C PHE A 27 6.06 13.12 0.88
N ARG A 28 6.90 13.12 -0.15
CA ARG A 28 7.09 14.20 -1.11
C ARG A 28 6.76 13.70 -2.51
N ILE A 29 5.95 14.46 -3.22
CA ILE A 29 5.45 14.13 -4.55
C ILE A 29 6.52 14.40 -5.61
N HIS A 30 6.75 13.42 -6.50
CA HIS A 30 7.59 13.52 -7.70
C HIS A 30 6.87 12.86 -8.89
N ASP A 31 5.99 13.57 -9.56
CA ASP A 31 5.16 13.06 -10.66
C ASP A 31 5.26 13.88 -11.95
N GLU A 32 6.29 14.74 -12.04
CA GLU A 32 6.47 15.62 -13.19
C GLU A 32 7.27 14.99 -14.35
N HIS A 33 7.81 13.77 -14.16
CA HIS A 33 8.59 13.11 -15.21
C HIS A 33 7.67 12.51 -16.28
N GLU A 34 8.08 12.60 -17.57
CA GLU A 34 7.29 12.04 -18.69
C GLU A 34 7.16 10.50 -18.63
N ASP A 35 8.21 9.82 -18.13
CA ASP A 35 8.20 8.38 -17.91
C ASP A 35 7.59 8.07 -16.53
N PRO A 36 6.42 7.38 -16.47
CA PRO A 36 5.78 7.03 -15.21
C PRO A 36 6.64 6.15 -14.29
N LEU A 37 7.60 5.39 -14.82
CA LEU A 37 8.52 4.59 -14.01
C LEU A 37 9.53 5.46 -13.22
N ARG A 38 9.71 6.71 -13.61
CA ARG A 38 10.56 7.70 -12.92
C ARG A 38 9.77 8.66 -12.03
N CYS A 39 8.44 8.65 -12.14
CA CYS A 39 7.56 9.28 -11.17
C CYS A 39 7.55 8.46 -9.88
N GLY A 40 7.26 9.10 -8.74
CA GLY A 40 7.19 8.40 -7.46
C GLY A 40 7.06 9.36 -6.30
N SER A 41 7.44 8.90 -5.13
CA SER A 41 7.60 9.74 -3.93
C SER A 41 8.89 9.39 -3.20
N ILE A 42 9.53 10.40 -2.60
CA ILE A 42 10.44 10.19 -1.48
C ILE A 42 9.62 10.29 -0.18
N GLY A 43 10.09 9.68 0.90
CA GLY A 43 9.35 9.68 2.16
C GLY A 43 9.73 8.51 3.05
N ALA A 44 8.90 8.24 4.05
CA ALA A 44 9.12 7.14 4.96
C ALA A 44 7.80 6.52 5.43
N GLY A 45 7.86 5.27 5.80
CA GLY A 45 6.72 4.51 6.29
C GLY A 45 7.11 3.12 6.74
N PHE A 46 6.12 2.25 6.88
CA PHE A 46 6.32 0.87 7.29
C PHE A 46 5.25 -0.06 6.73
N CYS A 47 5.65 -1.29 6.45
CA CYS A 47 4.74 -2.36 6.08
C CYS A 47 4.15 -3.03 7.32
N VAL A 48 2.89 -3.47 7.23
CA VAL A 48 2.16 -4.14 8.30
C VAL A 48 1.75 -5.55 7.90
N ASP A 49 1.68 -6.48 8.88
CA ASP A 49 1.41 -7.90 8.64
C ASP A 49 0.04 -8.18 8.02
N ILE A 50 -0.94 -7.33 8.26
CA ILE A 50 -2.19 -7.39 7.50
C ILE A 50 -1.94 -6.93 6.07
N GLY A 51 -2.54 -7.64 5.11
CA GLY A 51 -2.26 -7.40 3.70
C GLY A 51 -3.33 -7.93 2.77
N THR A 52 -2.95 -8.11 1.52
CA THR A 52 -3.81 -8.63 0.46
C THR A 52 -3.22 -9.91 -0.13
N SER A 53 -3.96 -10.99 -0.06
CA SER A 53 -3.72 -12.22 -0.84
C SER A 53 -4.42 -12.08 -2.19
N THR A 54 -3.65 -12.17 -3.27
CA THR A 54 -4.17 -12.04 -4.64
C THR A 54 -4.02 -13.36 -5.37
N THR A 55 -5.12 -13.96 -5.77
CA THR A 55 -5.15 -15.13 -6.65
C THR A 55 -5.44 -14.69 -8.08
N VAL A 56 -4.58 -15.10 -9.02
CA VAL A 56 -4.76 -14.88 -10.46
C VAL A 56 -4.98 -16.20 -11.14
N ARG A 57 -6.02 -16.30 -11.95
CA ARG A 57 -6.33 -17.47 -12.80
C ARG A 57 -6.36 -17.05 -14.26
N LEU A 58 -5.68 -17.83 -15.11
CA LEU A 58 -5.73 -17.68 -16.55
C LEU A 58 -6.68 -18.72 -17.12
N VAL A 59 -7.59 -18.27 -17.98
CA VAL A 59 -8.57 -19.12 -18.65
C VAL A 59 -8.46 -18.86 -20.14
N ASP A 60 -8.37 -19.93 -20.94
CA ASP A 60 -8.29 -19.83 -22.39
C ASP A 60 -9.46 -19.01 -22.96
N ASN A 61 -9.13 -18.00 -23.75
CA ASN A 61 -10.10 -17.14 -24.42
C ASN A 61 -9.49 -16.56 -25.70
N VAL A 62 -10.34 -16.23 -26.66
CA VAL A 62 -9.96 -15.61 -27.94
C VAL A 62 -9.81 -14.09 -27.86
N LYS A 63 -10.18 -13.48 -26.75
CA LYS A 63 -10.04 -12.05 -26.47
C LYS A 63 -9.67 -11.85 -25.01
N LEU A 64 -9.02 -10.73 -24.74
CA LEU A 64 -8.72 -10.33 -23.36
C LEU A 64 -10.04 -9.97 -22.62
N GLU A 65 -10.29 -10.68 -21.54
CA GLU A 65 -11.34 -10.37 -20.58
C GLU A 65 -10.71 -10.32 -19.18
N VAL A 66 -11.13 -9.36 -18.37
CA VAL A 66 -10.63 -9.21 -16.98
C VAL A 66 -11.82 -9.13 -16.05
N SER A 67 -11.83 -9.97 -15.03
CA SER A 67 -12.77 -9.91 -13.91
C SER A 67 -12.00 -9.80 -12.61
N VAL A 68 -12.42 -8.89 -11.73
CA VAL A 68 -11.77 -8.67 -10.44
C VAL A 68 -12.81 -8.70 -9.33
N ALA A 69 -12.54 -9.45 -8.29
CA ALA A 69 -13.29 -9.44 -7.04
C ALA A 69 -12.42 -8.98 -5.87
N TYR A 70 -13.03 -8.36 -4.88
CA TYR A 70 -12.41 -7.95 -3.62
C TYR A 70 -13.28 -8.45 -2.48
N ASN A 71 -12.72 -9.33 -1.66
CA ASN A 71 -13.46 -10.05 -0.61
C ASN A 71 -14.78 -10.65 -1.12
N GLY A 72 -14.69 -11.38 -2.25
CA GLY A 72 -15.81 -12.06 -2.89
C GLY A 72 -16.82 -11.14 -3.62
N ARG A 73 -16.59 -9.83 -3.67
CA ARG A 73 -17.50 -8.88 -4.35
C ARG A 73 -16.86 -8.37 -5.65
N PRO A 74 -17.53 -8.48 -6.79
CA PRO A 74 -17.04 -7.92 -8.04
C PRO A 74 -16.83 -6.40 -7.92
N ILE A 75 -15.68 -5.92 -8.38
CA ILE A 75 -15.34 -4.51 -8.37
C ILE A 75 -14.77 -4.02 -9.71
N LYS A 76 -14.82 -2.70 -9.93
CA LYS A 76 -14.02 -2.04 -10.96
C LYS A 76 -12.63 -1.77 -10.39
N ALA A 77 -11.61 -2.40 -10.95
CA ALA A 77 -10.23 -2.27 -10.50
C ALA A 77 -9.32 -1.79 -11.65
N PRO A 78 -9.32 -0.49 -11.96
CA PRO A 78 -8.56 0.03 -13.10
C PRO A 78 -7.06 -0.21 -12.97
N VAL A 79 -6.50 -0.16 -11.76
CA VAL A 79 -5.08 -0.40 -11.51
C VAL A 79 -4.72 -1.86 -11.82
N THR A 80 -5.45 -2.82 -11.24
CA THR A 80 -5.30 -4.26 -11.51
C THR A 80 -5.43 -4.55 -13.02
N THR A 81 -6.42 -3.95 -13.67
CA THR A 81 -6.63 -4.10 -15.11
C THR A 81 -5.45 -3.56 -15.92
N THR A 82 -4.88 -2.43 -15.54
CA THR A 82 -3.69 -1.84 -16.19
C THR A 82 -2.48 -2.77 -16.08
N VAL A 83 -2.24 -3.36 -14.90
CA VAL A 83 -1.16 -4.36 -14.69
C VAL A 83 -1.33 -5.53 -15.65
N ILE A 84 -2.52 -6.13 -15.70
CA ILE A 84 -2.82 -7.29 -16.53
C ILE A 84 -2.61 -6.97 -18.02
N GLN A 85 -3.15 -5.85 -18.49
CA GLN A 85 -3.03 -5.44 -19.89
C GLN A 85 -1.57 -5.28 -20.30
N ARG A 86 -0.75 -4.63 -19.48
CA ARG A 86 0.68 -4.43 -19.77
C ARG A 86 1.44 -5.74 -19.83
N LEU A 87 1.28 -6.59 -18.82
CA LEU A 87 1.98 -7.87 -18.76
C LEU A 87 1.60 -8.80 -19.93
N LEU A 88 0.31 -8.96 -20.21
CA LEU A 88 -0.13 -9.83 -21.31
C LEU A 88 0.25 -9.26 -22.68
N GLN A 89 0.21 -7.95 -22.86
CA GLN A 89 0.67 -7.32 -24.11
C GLN A 89 2.15 -7.55 -24.35
N LEU A 90 2.98 -7.45 -23.31
CA LEU A 90 4.42 -7.69 -23.40
C LEU A 90 4.75 -9.13 -23.83
N HIS A 91 3.97 -10.09 -23.32
CA HIS A 91 4.15 -11.51 -23.61
C HIS A 91 3.34 -12.01 -24.83
N GLY A 92 2.63 -11.11 -25.53
CA GLY A 92 1.80 -11.47 -26.70
C GLY A 92 0.69 -12.47 -26.39
N ARG A 93 0.23 -12.54 -25.12
CA ARG A 93 -0.76 -13.51 -24.67
C ARG A 93 -2.16 -12.90 -24.62
N VAL A 94 -3.15 -13.67 -25.09
CA VAL A 94 -4.56 -13.30 -25.07
C VAL A 94 -5.34 -14.39 -24.33
N CYS A 95 -6.00 -14.03 -23.24
CA CYS A 95 -6.77 -14.94 -22.40
C CYS A 95 -7.79 -14.18 -21.56
N LYS A 96 -8.68 -14.89 -20.86
CA LYS A 96 -9.45 -14.33 -19.77
C LYS A 96 -8.60 -14.40 -18.48
N VAL A 97 -8.61 -13.33 -17.70
CA VAL A 97 -7.92 -13.26 -16.41
C VAL A 97 -8.96 -13.01 -15.31
N GLU A 98 -8.98 -13.90 -14.34
CA GLU A 98 -9.79 -13.76 -13.13
C GLU A 98 -8.87 -13.45 -11.97
N VAL A 99 -9.19 -12.39 -11.21
CA VAL A 99 -8.43 -11.94 -10.06
C VAL A 99 -9.33 -11.87 -8.85
N ASP A 100 -8.93 -12.55 -7.79
CA ASP A 100 -9.56 -12.49 -6.48
C ASP A 100 -8.59 -11.88 -5.47
N HIS A 101 -8.95 -10.73 -4.91
CA HIS A 101 -8.24 -10.11 -3.79
C HIS A 101 -8.96 -10.45 -2.48
N GLU A 102 -8.31 -11.23 -1.63
CA GLU A 102 -8.72 -11.43 -0.23
C GLU A 102 -7.86 -10.53 0.64
N SER A 103 -8.47 -9.53 1.27
CA SER A 103 -7.73 -8.47 1.93
C SER A 103 -8.32 -8.10 3.28
N MET A 104 -7.44 -7.91 4.25
CA MET A 104 -7.75 -7.29 5.54
C MET A 104 -7.64 -5.77 5.48
N LEU A 105 -7.14 -5.20 4.38
CA LEU A 105 -6.99 -3.75 4.20
C LEU A 105 -8.29 -3.13 3.69
N PRO A 106 -8.93 -2.23 4.44
CA PRO A 106 -10.09 -1.50 3.93
C PRO A 106 -9.69 -0.59 2.75
N ILE A 107 -10.55 -0.50 1.74
CA ILE A 107 -10.30 0.37 0.59
C ILE A 107 -10.50 1.85 0.98
N GLY A 108 -9.57 2.71 0.58
CA GLY A 108 -9.69 4.18 0.74
C GLY A 108 -9.37 4.72 2.12
N VAL A 109 -8.70 3.94 2.97
CA VAL A 109 -8.29 4.36 4.33
C VAL A 109 -6.79 4.71 4.44
N GLY A 110 -6.03 4.61 3.35
CA GLY A 110 -4.60 4.95 3.34
C GLY A 110 -3.66 3.80 3.77
N PHE A 111 -4.14 2.55 3.83
CA PHE A 111 -3.33 1.40 4.26
C PHE A 111 -2.65 0.66 3.08
N GLY A 112 -2.48 1.31 1.93
CA GLY A 112 -1.79 0.76 0.77
C GLY A 112 -2.54 -0.35 0.02
N ALA A 113 -3.88 -0.46 0.18
CA ALA A 113 -4.68 -1.53 -0.45
C ALA A 113 -4.60 -1.56 -1.99
N SER A 114 -4.50 -0.40 -2.64
CA SER A 114 -4.38 -0.29 -4.11
C SER A 114 -3.03 -0.85 -4.58
N GLY A 115 -1.94 -0.39 -3.99
CA GLY A 115 -0.59 -0.89 -4.27
C GLY A 115 -0.47 -2.40 -4.00
N ALA A 116 -1.04 -2.89 -2.89
CA ALA A 116 -1.04 -4.31 -2.55
C ALA A 116 -1.78 -5.16 -3.59
N GLY A 117 -2.94 -4.72 -4.07
CA GLY A 117 -3.67 -5.40 -5.13
C GLY A 117 -2.92 -5.38 -6.47
N ALA A 118 -2.32 -4.23 -6.83
CA ALA A 118 -1.53 -4.07 -8.04
C ALA A 118 -0.28 -4.98 -8.03
N LEU A 119 0.50 -4.90 -6.95
CA LEU A 119 1.74 -5.68 -6.80
C LEU A 119 1.44 -7.18 -6.70
N GLY A 120 0.41 -7.58 -5.93
CA GLY A 120 -0.01 -8.98 -5.84
C GLY A 120 -0.43 -9.54 -7.18
N THR A 121 -1.21 -8.79 -7.96
CA THR A 121 -1.57 -9.17 -9.34
C THR A 121 -0.33 -9.30 -10.22
N ALA A 122 0.59 -8.35 -10.14
CA ALA A 122 1.81 -8.36 -10.94
C ALA A 122 2.68 -9.57 -10.62
N ILE A 123 2.91 -9.87 -9.34
CA ILE A 123 3.72 -11.02 -8.89
C ILE A 123 3.08 -12.34 -9.35
N ALA A 124 1.78 -12.54 -9.05
CA ALA A 124 1.09 -13.76 -9.39
C ALA A 124 1.01 -13.98 -10.92
N LEU A 125 0.64 -12.94 -11.69
CA LEU A 125 0.55 -13.04 -13.14
C LEU A 125 1.93 -13.25 -13.78
N SER A 126 2.98 -12.60 -13.27
CA SER A 126 4.35 -12.76 -13.79
C SER A 126 4.86 -14.19 -13.66
N SER A 127 4.51 -14.90 -12.58
CA SER A 127 4.88 -16.31 -12.41
C SER A 127 4.17 -17.24 -13.43
N LEU A 128 2.99 -16.83 -13.93
CA LEU A 128 2.22 -17.59 -14.92
C LEU A 128 2.66 -17.32 -16.38
N VAL A 129 3.44 -16.27 -16.60
CA VAL A 129 3.93 -15.87 -17.93
C VAL A 129 5.47 -15.82 -18.00
N ASP A 130 6.15 -16.43 -17.02
CA ASP A 130 7.62 -16.49 -16.93
C ASP A 130 8.29 -15.11 -17.02
N SER A 131 7.71 -14.10 -16.34
CA SER A 131 8.24 -12.74 -16.27
C SER A 131 9.06 -12.55 -15.01
N ASP A 132 10.03 -11.65 -15.07
CA ASP A 132 10.88 -11.30 -13.93
C ASP A 132 10.12 -10.55 -12.84
N SER A 133 10.47 -10.81 -11.56
CA SER A 133 9.83 -10.19 -10.37
C SER A 133 10.05 -8.68 -10.29
N LEU A 134 11.20 -8.17 -10.72
CA LEU A 134 11.48 -6.73 -10.76
C LEU A 134 10.59 -6.06 -11.82
N ALA A 135 10.47 -6.68 -13.01
CA ALA A 135 9.55 -6.19 -14.03
C ALA A 135 8.09 -6.21 -13.55
N ALA A 136 7.69 -7.23 -12.78
CA ALA A 136 6.37 -7.29 -12.15
C ALA A 136 6.10 -6.05 -11.28
N ALA A 137 7.01 -5.74 -10.36
CA ALA A 137 6.89 -4.58 -9.48
C ALA A 137 6.87 -3.25 -10.25
N GLN A 138 7.63 -3.14 -11.35
CA GLN A 138 7.59 -1.97 -12.24
C GLN A 138 6.23 -1.82 -12.95
N HIS A 139 5.58 -2.92 -13.35
CA HIS A 139 4.24 -2.85 -13.94
C HIS A 139 3.19 -2.41 -12.93
N ALA A 140 3.29 -2.86 -11.67
CA ALA A 140 2.41 -2.41 -10.58
C ALA A 140 2.59 -0.92 -10.30
N HIS A 141 3.83 -0.47 -10.17
CA HIS A 141 4.15 0.95 -9.97
C HIS A 141 3.63 1.82 -11.12
N TYR A 142 3.88 1.42 -12.37
CA TYR A 142 3.34 2.13 -13.54
C TYR A 142 1.82 2.27 -13.46
N ALA A 143 1.13 1.19 -13.10
CA ALA A 143 -0.33 1.20 -13.01
C ALA A 143 -0.85 2.17 -11.92
N GLU A 144 -0.21 2.24 -10.76
CA GLU A 144 -0.53 3.20 -9.71
C GLU A 144 -0.34 4.65 -10.18
N VAL A 145 0.79 4.95 -10.81
CA VAL A 145 1.12 6.31 -11.29
C VAL A 145 0.12 6.79 -12.34
N VAL A 146 -0.16 5.99 -13.38
CA VAL A 146 -1.05 6.42 -14.48
C VAL A 146 -2.51 6.51 -14.05
N ASN A 147 -2.94 5.73 -13.06
CA ASN A 147 -4.26 5.83 -12.46
C ASN A 147 -4.34 6.88 -11.33
N ARG A 148 -3.20 7.47 -10.90
CA ARG A 148 -3.10 8.46 -9.82
C ARG A 148 -3.63 7.94 -8.49
N THR A 149 -3.33 6.68 -8.17
CA THR A 149 -3.77 6.01 -6.95
C THR A 149 -2.68 5.89 -5.89
N GLY A 150 -1.40 5.92 -6.31
CA GLY A 150 -0.25 5.88 -5.42
C GLY A 150 1.04 6.27 -6.13
N LEU A 151 2.04 6.71 -5.37
CA LEU A 151 3.37 7.09 -5.86
C LEU A 151 4.51 6.36 -5.13
N GLY A 152 4.25 5.80 -3.94
CA GLY A 152 5.28 5.21 -3.08
C GLY A 152 4.97 3.82 -2.54
N ASP A 153 3.69 3.40 -2.53
CA ASP A 153 3.30 2.14 -1.89
C ASP A 153 3.97 0.92 -2.52
N VAL A 154 4.03 0.85 -3.85
CA VAL A 154 4.60 -0.31 -4.54
C VAL A 154 6.08 -0.53 -4.22
N ILE A 155 6.91 0.53 -4.21
CA ILE A 155 8.33 0.38 -3.86
C ILE A 155 8.48 0.03 -2.37
N ALA A 156 7.68 0.61 -1.48
CA ALA A 156 7.66 0.29 -0.06
C ALA A 156 7.22 -1.16 0.19
N GLN A 157 6.11 -1.59 -0.41
CA GLN A 157 5.58 -2.95 -0.30
C GLN A 157 6.48 -4.01 -0.98
N THR A 158 7.32 -3.63 -1.93
CA THR A 158 8.35 -4.49 -2.49
C THR A 158 9.53 -4.62 -1.51
N THR A 159 9.86 -3.55 -0.79
CA THR A 159 10.95 -3.51 0.17
C THR A 159 10.61 -4.25 1.46
N GLY A 160 9.41 -4.03 2.02
CA GLY A 160 9.00 -4.55 3.34
C GLY A 160 9.68 -3.82 4.50
N GLY A 161 9.26 -4.14 5.72
CA GLY A 161 9.79 -3.55 6.95
C GLY A 161 9.45 -2.08 7.11
N VAL A 162 10.23 -1.40 7.93
CA VAL A 162 10.27 0.07 8.01
C VAL A 162 11.21 0.59 6.92
N GLU A 163 10.84 1.63 6.20
CA GLU A 163 11.61 2.09 5.05
C GLU A 163 11.67 3.61 4.91
N ILE A 164 12.77 4.07 4.34
CA ILE A 164 12.93 5.44 3.83
C ILE A 164 13.16 5.35 2.33
N ARG A 165 12.31 6.02 1.56
CA ARG A 165 12.47 6.20 0.12
C ARG A 165 13.29 7.45 -0.14
N THR A 166 14.51 7.28 -0.62
CA THR A 166 15.47 8.38 -0.83
C THR A 166 15.49 8.89 -2.26
N LYS A 167 14.97 8.11 -3.20
CA LYS A 167 14.90 8.47 -4.62
C LYS A 167 13.55 8.02 -5.20
N PRO A 168 12.85 8.92 -5.93
CA PRO A 168 11.56 8.57 -6.53
C PRO A 168 11.74 7.60 -7.70
N GLY A 169 10.71 6.79 -7.95
CA GLY A 169 10.64 5.87 -9.09
C GLY A 169 10.16 4.49 -8.70
N ALA A 170 9.97 3.66 -9.73
CA ALA A 170 9.63 2.26 -9.60
C ALA A 170 10.76 1.45 -8.93
N PRO A 171 10.48 0.27 -8.36
CA PRO A 171 11.53 -0.65 -7.92
C PRO A 171 12.61 -0.85 -8.97
N GLY A 172 13.90 -0.76 -8.57
CA GLY A 172 15.06 -0.81 -9.46
C GLY A 172 15.41 0.51 -10.16
N ILE A 173 14.57 1.55 -10.06
CA ILE A 173 14.82 2.91 -10.55
C ILE A 173 14.86 3.89 -9.38
N GLY A 174 13.84 3.86 -8.52
CA GLY A 174 13.84 4.50 -7.21
C GLY A 174 14.69 3.75 -6.20
N GLU A 175 14.89 4.35 -5.03
CA GLU A 175 15.66 3.76 -3.93
C GLU A 175 14.84 3.80 -2.64
N ALA A 176 14.75 2.65 -1.96
CA ALA A 176 14.20 2.51 -0.63
C ALA A 176 15.18 1.73 0.24
N VAL A 177 15.41 2.21 1.46
CA VAL A 177 16.34 1.62 2.41
C VAL A 177 15.55 1.16 3.62
N LYS A 178 15.74 -0.09 4.03
CA LYS A 178 15.16 -0.61 5.28
C LYS A 178 15.84 -0.01 6.50
N ILE A 179 15.04 0.32 7.49
CA ILE A 179 15.48 0.76 8.80
C ILE A 179 15.21 -0.39 9.78
N PRO A 180 16.24 -0.89 10.49
CA PRO A 180 16.05 -1.98 11.44
C PRO A 180 15.19 -1.54 12.62
N VAL A 181 14.32 -2.45 13.08
CA VAL A 181 13.53 -2.32 14.29
C VAL A 181 13.90 -3.51 15.19
N GLU A 182 14.47 -3.25 16.36
CA GLU A 182 14.98 -4.31 17.24
C GLU A 182 13.90 -4.87 18.16
N GLU A 183 12.81 -4.14 18.37
CA GLU A 183 11.74 -4.50 19.32
C GLU A 183 10.52 -5.06 18.58
N SER A 184 9.86 -6.04 19.20
CA SER A 184 8.54 -6.48 18.76
C SER A 184 7.49 -5.49 19.28
N LEU A 185 6.90 -4.73 18.38
CA LEU A 185 5.91 -3.71 18.66
C LEU A 185 4.55 -4.10 18.07
N ASP A 186 3.50 -3.73 18.79
CA ASP A 186 2.13 -3.77 18.29
C ASP A 186 1.82 -2.46 17.56
N ILE A 187 1.07 -2.56 16.49
CA ILE A 187 0.55 -1.43 15.73
C ILE A 187 -0.97 -1.52 15.76
N VAL A 188 -1.62 -0.52 16.34
CA VAL A 188 -3.08 -0.39 16.28
C VAL A 188 -3.43 0.62 15.19
N LEU A 189 -4.16 0.15 14.20
CA LEU A 189 -4.66 0.96 13.09
C LEU A 189 -6.15 1.23 13.29
N ALA A 190 -6.59 2.45 13.08
CA ALA A 190 -8.00 2.76 12.96
C ALA A 190 -8.24 3.66 11.75
N GLY A 191 -9.30 3.42 10.98
CA GLY A 191 -9.50 4.21 9.78
C GLY A 191 -10.87 4.08 9.15
N ALA A 192 -11.27 5.18 8.53
CA ALA A 192 -12.43 5.27 7.67
C ALA A 192 -12.01 5.88 6.31
N PRO A 193 -12.77 5.65 5.24
CA PRO A 193 -12.54 6.34 3.99
C PRO A 193 -12.55 7.86 4.21
N GLY A 194 -11.51 8.53 3.73
CA GLY A 194 -11.29 9.97 3.93
C GLY A 194 -10.99 10.68 2.61
N LEU A 195 -9.91 11.46 2.60
CA LEU A 195 -9.47 12.17 1.40
C LEU A 195 -9.00 11.18 0.32
N ASP A 196 -9.54 11.35 -0.88
CA ASP A 196 -9.09 10.59 -2.05
C ASP A 196 -7.70 11.05 -2.48
N THR A 197 -6.77 10.11 -2.64
CA THR A 197 -5.38 10.35 -3.09
C THR A 197 -5.33 11.22 -4.33
N LYS A 198 -6.19 10.94 -5.32
CA LYS A 198 -6.25 11.70 -6.56
C LYS A 198 -6.60 13.17 -6.31
N SER A 199 -7.51 13.47 -5.39
CA SER A 199 -7.90 14.84 -5.06
C SER A 199 -6.75 15.63 -4.45
N VAL A 200 -5.97 15.02 -3.57
CA VAL A 200 -4.79 15.65 -2.95
C VAL A 200 -3.68 15.86 -3.99
N LEU A 201 -3.38 14.85 -4.81
CA LEU A 201 -2.35 14.95 -5.85
C LEU A 201 -2.69 15.96 -6.95
N THR A 202 -3.95 16.29 -7.18
CA THR A 202 -4.39 17.24 -8.22
C THR A 202 -4.62 18.65 -7.71
N ASN A 203 -4.77 18.86 -6.40
CA ASN A 203 -4.92 20.19 -5.81
C ASN A 203 -3.56 20.89 -5.71
N LYS A 204 -3.38 21.95 -6.50
CA LYS A 204 -2.09 22.67 -6.60
C LYS A 204 -1.62 23.30 -5.30
N GLU A 205 -2.53 23.80 -4.48
CA GLU A 205 -2.20 24.44 -3.20
C GLU A 205 -1.73 23.41 -2.17
N HIS A 206 -2.51 22.36 -1.96
CA HIS A 206 -2.12 21.25 -1.07
C HIS A 206 -0.79 20.62 -1.51
N ARG A 207 -0.65 20.38 -2.80
CA ARG A 207 0.56 19.82 -3.40
C ARG A 207 1.83 20.65 -3.11
N GLY A 208 1.76 21.96 -3.35
CA GLY A 208 2.90 22.86 -3.08
C GLY A 208 3.28 22.90 -1.61
N HIS A 209 2.28 22.87 -0.72
CA HIS A 209 2.51 22.85 0.71
C HIS A 209 3.10 21.52 1.20
N ILE A 210 2.56 20.38 0.74
CA ILE A 210 3.10 19.05 1.03
C ILE A 210 4.57 18.94 0.60
N ILE A 211 4.90 19.37 -0.62
CA ILE A 211 6.27 19.32 -1.14
C ILE A 211 7.22 20.14 -0.25
N LYS A 212 6.84 21.37 0.10
CA LYS A 212 7.67 22.24 0.92
C LYS A 212 7.96 21.65 2.31
N VAL A 213 6.91 21.20 3.00
CA VAL A 213 7.05 20.60 4.33
C VAL A 213 7.87 19.31 4.27
N ALA A 214 7.63 18.47 3.26
CA ALA A 214 8.39 17.24 3.08
C ALA A 214 9.87 17.49 2.77
N ASP A 215 10.21 18.51 1.97
CA ASP A 215 11.60 18.85 1.68
C ASP A 215 12.38 19.16 2.98
N GLU A 216 11.80 19.98 3.86
CA GLU A 216 12.40 20.37 5.13
C GLU A 216 12.59 19.14 6.06
N LEU A 217 11.54 18.34 6.25
CA LEU A 217 11.59 17.23 7.20
C LEU A 217 12.39 16.02 6.68
N MET A 218 12.38 15.76 5.38
CA MET A 218 13.19 14.67 4.79
C MET A 218 14.67 14.97 4.84
N GLU A 219 15.11 16.23 4.67
CA GLU A 219 16.52 16.61 4.83
C GLU A 219 17.03 16.26 6.23
N GLU A 220 16.23 16.49 7.27
CA GLU A 220 16.57 16.14 8.64
C GLU A 220 16.51 14.61 8.88
N LEU A 221 15.46 13.95 8.41
CA LEU A 221 15.26 12.51 8.60
C LEU A 221 16.40 11.68 8.03
N VAL A 222 16.90 11.99 6.84
CA VAL A 222 17.99 11.23 6.21
C VAL A 222 19.35 11.40 6.90
N THR A 223 19.52 12.41 7.76
CA THR A 223 20.75 12.59 8.54
C THR A 223 20.83 11.65 9.76
N ASN A 224 19.69 11.24 10.30
CA ASN A 224 19.56 10.29 11.41
C ASN A 224 18.38 9.35 11.18
N PRO A 225 18.53 8.36 10.28
CA PRO A 225 17.44 7.51 9.83
C PRO A 225 17.18 6.37 10.82
N THR A 226 16.39 6.63 11.87
CA THR A 226 15.93 5.64 12.85
C THR A 226 14.41 5.52 12.81
N PHE A 227 13.87 4.44 13.38
CA PHE A 227 12.43 4.25 13.47
C PHE A 227 11.76 5.37 14.29
N GLU A 228 12.36 5.76 15.40
CA GLU A 228 11.89 6.86 16.26
C GLU A 228 11.86 8.20 15.48
N SER A 229 12.88 8.45 14.67
CA SER A 229 12.94 9.64 13.82
C SER A 229 11.82 9.64 12.77
N ILE A 230 11.53 8.48 12.17
CA ILE A 230 10.41 8.33 11.22
C ILE A 230 9.09 8.70 11.91
N ILE A 231 8.82 8.19 13.11
CA ILE A 231 7.59 8.50 13.85
C ILE A 231 7.53 9.98 14.22
N HIS A 232 8.64 10.53 14.73
CA HIS A 232 8.74 11.93 15.09
C HIS A 232 8.42 12.86 13.90
N TYR A 233 9.07 12.65 12.76
CA TYR A 233 8.83 13.47 11.56
C TYR A 233 7.47 13.18 10.90
N SER A 234 6.91 11.98 11.05
CA SER A 234 5.54 11.69 10.63
C SER A 234 4.51 12.53 11.39
N LYS A 235 4.69 12.69 12.71
CA LYS A 235 3.85 13.58 13.53
C LYS A 235 3.97 15.04 13.09
N GLN A 236 5.18 15.53 12.91
CA GLN A 236 5.41 16.91 12.45
C GLN A 236 4.81 17.14 11.06
N PHE A 237 4.98 16.20 10.16
CA PHE A 237 4.41 16.26 8.82
C PHE A 237 2.89 16.32 8.86
N ALA A 238 2.24 15.40 9.61
CA ALA A 238 0.79 15.36 9.78
C ALA A 238 0.20 16.68 10.29
N HIS A 239 0.83 17.29 11.29
CA HIS A 239 0.40 18.59 11.82
C HIS A 239 0.61 19.75 10.84
N SER A 240 1.69 19.69 10.04
CA SER A 240 2.08 20.81 9.17
C SER A 240 1.31 20.86 7.86
N ILE A 241 0.87 19.72 7.30
CA ILE A 241 0.25 19.68 5.95
C ILE A 241 -1.22 20.09 5.91
N GLY A 242 -1.87 20.28 7.06
CA GLY A 242 -3.26 20.79 7.15
C GLY A 242 -4.33 19.82 6.62
N LEU A 243 -4.05 18.52 6.58
CA LEU A 243 -5.00 17.48 6.12
C LEU A 243 -5.64 16.69 7.28
N MET A 244 -5.23 16.97 8.51
CA MET A 244 -5.75 16.29 9.71
C MET A 244 -7.20 16.67 9.97
N THR A 245 -8.06 15.68 10.14
CA THR A 245 -9.46 15.91 10.50
C THR A 245 -9.59 16.13 12.01
N PRO A 246 -10.66 16.80 12.47
CA PRO A 246 -10.92 16.93 13.91
C PRO A 246 -11.05 15.58 14.63
N LYS A 247 -11.52 14.55 13.94
CA LYS A 247 -11.64 13.19 14.46
C LYS A 247 -10.27 12.57 14.73
N VAL A 248 -9.35 12.66 13.77
CA VAL A 248 -7.97 12.17 13.91
C VAL A 248 -7.25 12.95 14.99
N GLN A 249 -7.41 14.28 15.05
CA GLN A 249 -6.81 15.11 16.11
C GLN A 249 -7.30 14.69 17.51
N SER A 250 -8.62 14.51 17.70
CA SER A 250 -9.17 14.04 18.97
C SER A 250 -8.62 12.69 19.40
N ALA A 251 -8.45 11.77 18.46
CA ALA A 251 -7.87 10.46 18.75
C ALA A 251 -6.40 10.55 19.18
N LEU A 252 -5.61 11.40 18.50
CA LEU A 252 -4.22 11.65 18.90
C LEU A 252 -4.13 12.24 20.29
N ASP A 253 -4.98 13.22 20.61
CA ASP A 253 -5.03 13.88 21.94
C ASP A 253 -5.38 12.85 23.04
N GLU A 254 -6.33 11.93 22.79
CA GLU A 254 -6.70 10.89 23.75
C GLU A 254 -5.59 9.84 23.95
N LEU A 255 -4.89 9.45 22.89
CA LEU A 255 -3.74 8.54 22.98
C LEU A 255 -2.57 9.21 23.75
N GLU A 256 -2.26 10.46 23.46
CA GLU A 256 -1.21 11.23 24.13
C GLU A 256 -1.50 11.42 25.62
N ALA A 257 -2.77 11.66 25.99
CA ALA A 257 -3.20 11.82 27.38
C ALA A 257 -2.92 10.59 28.26
N VAL A 258 -2.75 9.41 27.67
CA VAL A 258 -2.41 8.15 28.37
C VAL A 258 -0.97 7.70 28.14
N GLY A 259 -0.14 8.51 27.46
CA GLY A 259 1.27 8.23 27.22
C GLY A 259 1.58 7.43 25.95
N LEU A 260 0.59 7.15 25.09
CA LEU A 260 0.76 6.48 23.80
C LEU A 260 1.19 7.50 22.72
N ASN A 261 2.43 7.96 22.84
CA ASN A 261 2.96 9.09 22.08
C ASN A 261 3.38 8.72 20.65
N ASP A 262 3.63 7.44 20.35
CA ASP A 262 4.10 7.00 19.04
C ASP A 262 2.91 6.73 18.09
N SER A 263 2.11 7.76 17.91
CA SER A 263 0.91 7.77 17.08
C SER A 263 0.90 8.94 16.12
N SER A 264 0.34 8.76 14.93
CA SER A 264 0.17 9.82 13.93
C SER A 264 -0.95 9.50 12.95
N MET A 265 -1.31 10.51 12.16
CA MET A 265 -2.23 10.34 11.04
C MET A 265 -1.63 9.42 9.97
N VAL A 266 -2.43 8.50 9.45
CA VAL A 266 -2.11 7.81 8.19
C VAL A 266 -2.40 8.75 7.03
N MET A 267 -1.43 8.90 6.13
CA MET A 267 -1.58 9.84 5.02
C MET A 267 -2.70 9.42 4.04
N LEU A 268 -3.54 10.39 3.70
CA LEU A 268 -4.63 10.27 2.72
C LEU A 268 -5.81 9.40 3.18
N GLY A 269 -6.08 9.36 4.49
CA GLY A 269 -7.26 8.71 5.06
C GLY A 269 -7.81 9.52 6.25
N ASP A 270 -9.03 9.22 6.70
CA ASP A 270 -9.52 9.61 8.03
C ASP A 270 -9.08 8.52 9.01
N SER A 271 -7.75 8.39 9.16
CA SER A 271 -7.11 7.20 9.71
C SER A 271 -5.88 7.54 10.55
N ILE A 272 -5.57 6.65 11.50
CA ILE A 272 -4.50 6.81 12.47
C ILE A 272 -3.74 5.49 12.63
N PHE A 273 -2.46 5.58 12.96
CA PHE A 273 -1.70 4.49 13.56
C PHE A 273 -1.25 4.86 14.97
N CYS A 274 -1.17 3.86 15.83
CA CYS A 274 -0.56 3.94 17.15
C CYS A 274 0.41 2.77 17.29
N ILE A 275 1.68 3.07 17.51
CA ILE A 275 2.72 2.08 17.78
C ILE A 275 2.89 2.01 19.29
N CYS A 276 2.88 0.82 19.83
CA CYS A 276 2.92 0.61 21.28
C CYS A 276 3.55 -0.74 21.63
N ARG A 277 3.87 -0.93 22.90
CA ARG A 277 4.25 -2.24 23.40
C ARG A 277 3.04 -3.16 23.47
N ASN A 278 3.27 -4.47 23.46
CA ASN A 278 2.22 -5.49 23.45
C ASN A 278 1.27 -5.39 24.67
N ASP A 279 1.74 -4.91 25.82
CA ASP A 279 0.93 -4.70 27.02
C ASP A 279 0.08 -3.42 27.00
N GLU A 280 0.33 -2.52 26.04
CA GLU A 280 -0.38 -1.26 25.84
C GLU A 280 -1.45 -1.32 24.73
N SER A 281 -1.36 -2.31 23.83
CA SER A 281 -2.23 -2.40 22.65
C SER A 281 -3.71 -2.49 22.99
N GLY A 282 -4.06 -3.16 24.10
CA GLY A 282 -5.44 -3.20 24.59
C GLY A 282 -6.01 -1.85 24.96
N GLN A 283 -5.17 -0.93 25.51
CA GLN A 283 -5.58 0.43 25.84
C GLN A 283 -5.77 1.26 24.56
N ALA A 284 -4.86 1.17 23.61
CA ALA A 284 -4.98 1.83 22.31
C ALA A 284 -6.24 1.39 21.54
N ILE A 285 -6.52 0.08 21.48
CA ILE A 285 -7.74 -0.47 20.89
C ILE A 285 -8.98 0.10 21.58
N GLY A 286 -9.00 0.15 22.92
CA GLY A 286 -10.12 0.68 23.68
C GLY A 286 -10.42 2.13 23.34
N ILE A 287 -9.41 2.99 23.28
CA ILE A 287 -9.53 4.41 22.93
C ILE A 287 -10.05 4.54 21.49
N LEU A 288 -9.39 3.90 20.54
CA LEU A 288 -9.75 4.03 19.13
C LEU A 288 -11.12 3.44 18.79
N SER A 289 -11.56 2.39 19.51
CA SER A 289 -12.90 1.81 19.34
C SER A 289 -14.04 2.68 19.89
N ASN A 290 -13.74 3.72 20.65
CA ASN A 290 -14.73 4.74 21.04
C ASN A 290 -14.93 5.80 19.94
N ILE A 291 -13.98 5.94 19.01
CA ILE A 291 -13.96 6.97 17.97
C ILE A 291 -14.31 6.40 16.60
N TRP A 292 -13.83 5.20 16.30
CA TRP A 292 -14.17 4.43 15.08
C TRP A 292 -15.03 3.22 15.43
N ASP A 293 -15.77 2.68 14.45
CA ASP A 293 -16.43 1.38 14.63
C ASP A 293 -15.37 0.32 15.00
N PRO A 294 -15.61 -0.54 16.00
CA PRO A 294 -14.65 -1.58 16.38
C PRO A 294 -14.15 -2.47 15.21
N ASN A 295 -14.97 -2.66 14.17
CA ASN A 295 -14.55 -3.37 12.95
C ASN A 295 -13.58 -2.57 12.07
N GLN A 296 -13.38 -1.29 12.34
CA GLN A 296 -12.42 -0.40 11.69
C GLN A 296 -11.12 -0.25 12.48
N VAL A 297 -11.01 -0.90 13.64
CA VAL A 297 -9.80 -0.93 14.48
C VAL A 297 -9.13 -2.28 14.31
N GLN A 298 -7.86 -2.28 13.95
CA GLN A 298 -7.09 -3.49 13.65
C GLN A 298 -5.79 -3.49 14.44
N LEU A 299 -5.45 -4.65 15.01
CA LEU A 299 -4.15 -4.91 15.61
C LEU A 299 -3.28 -5.66 14.60
N THR A 300 -2.04 -5.22 14.44
CA THR A 300 -1.06 -5.81 13.52
C THR A 300 0.37 -5.61 14.05
N GLY A 301 1.36 -6.16 13.36
CA GLY A 301 2.77 -5.92 13.58
C GLY A 301 3.44 -5.34 12.34
N ILE A 302 4.77 -5.15 12.40
CA ILE A 302 5.59 -4.77 11.24
C ILE A 302 5.86 -6.00 10.39
N SER A 303 5.53 -5.93 9.11
CA SER A 303 5.85 -6.97 8.12
C SER A 303 7.24 -6.77 7.58
N GLU A 304 8.19 -7.59 8.02
CA GLU A 304 9.58 -7.54 7.55
C GLU A 304 9.70 -7.88 6.06
N ASP A 305 8.87 -8.79 5.57
CA ASP A 305 8.89 -9.21 4.19
C ASP A 305 7.97 -8.34 3.34
N GLY A 306 8.44 -8.01 2.13
CA GLY A 306 7.63 -7.38 1.09
C GLY A 306 6.69 -8.36 0.37
N GLY A 307 6.15 -7.90 -0.74
CA GLY A 307 5.28 -8.71 -1.61
C GLY A 307 6.00 -9.95 -2.13
N ARG A 308 5.33 -11.13 -2.06
CA ARG A 308 5.91 -12.42 -2.42
C ARG A 308 4.90 -13.37 -3.04
N LEU A 309 5.40 -14.27 -3.87
CA LEU A 309 4.62 -15.42 -4.36
C LEU A 309 4.38 -16.39 -3.19
N VAL A 310 3.17 -16.94 -3.12
CA VAL A 310 2.78 -17.93 -2.09
C VAL A 310 2.53 -19.30 -2.71
N LEU A 311 1.92 -19.34 -3.88
CA LEU A 311 1.63 -20.55 -4.67
C LEU A 311 1.92 -20.29 -6.15
#